data_7d9db3a3f140752ce07730626e4b5de2
#
_entry.id   7d9db3a3f140752ce07730626e4b5de2
#
_cell.length_a   1.000
_cell.length_b   1.000
_cell.length_c   1.000
_cell.angle_alpha   90.00
_cell.angle_beta   90.00
_cell.angle_gamma   90.00
#
_symmetry.space_group_name_H-M   'P 1'
#
loop_
_entity.id
_entity.type
_entity.pdbx_description
1 polymer ?
#
loop_
_entity_poly.entity_id
_entity_poly.type
_entity_poly.pdbx_seq_one_letter_code
_entity_poly.pdbx_strand_id
1 'polypeptide(L)'
;MKKIFYIAFLLFCTNLVFGQNKLANAIYSLKENKLDRARELIDAATEDSLFINKASTWYYRGFIYKDLFRRDEKSDKESALRETSIKYFKKSISLEKEGPYAKGCENAIKYFAETFYNQAALSTNPSDYTIAINSF
;
A
#
# COMPACT_ATOMS: atom_id res chain seq x y z
N MET A 1 25.26 17.86 -37.34
CA MET A 1 23.86 17.63 -37.03
C MET A 1 23.55 16.18 -36.63
N LYS A 2 24.01 15.16 -37.31
CA LYS A 2 23.76 13.74 -36.95
C LYS A 2 24.22 13.37 -35.52
N LYS A 3 25.41 13.85 -35.08
CA LYS A 3 25.95 13.56 -33.75
C LYS A 3 25.13 14.16 -32.58
N ILE A 4 24.52 15.34 -32.77
CA ILE A 4 23.66 16.00 -31.79
C ILE A 4 22.36 15.23 -31.63
N PHE A 5 21.85 14.64 -32.71
CA PHE A 5 20.61 13.83 -32.69
C PHE A 5 20.81 12.52 -31.90
N TYR A 6 21.98 11.88 -32.02
CA TYR A 6 22.32 10.68 -31.24
C TYR A 6 22.46 10.98 -29.73
N ILE A 7 23.05 12.12 -29.36
CA ILE A 7 23.21 12.53 -27.96
C ILE A 7 21.84 12.84 -27.36
N ALA A 8 20.97 13.56 -28.07
CA ALA A 8 19.60 13.84 -27.65
C ALA A 8 18.76 12.58 -27.48
N PHE A 9 18.91 11.61 -28.40
CA PHE A 9 18.23 10.30 -28.33
C PHE A 9 18.73 9.45 -27.15
N LEU A 10 20.03 9.46 -26.86
CA LEU A 10 20.62 8.76 -25.72
C LEU A 10 20.14 9.35 -24.38
N LEU A 11 20.04 10.68 -24.27
CA LEU A 11 19.53 11.37 -23.09
C LEU A 11 18.01 11.12 -22.88
N PHE A 12 17.25 10.90 -23.95
CA PHE A 12 15.84 10.58 -23.87
C PHE A 12 15.60 9.13 -23.38
N CYS A 13 16.46 8.18 -23.76
CA CYS A 13 16.36 6.79 -23.32
C CYS A 13 16.66 6.61 -21.82
N THR A 14 17.48 7.46 -21.19
CA THR A 14 17.81 7.34 -19.77
C THR A 14 16.66 7.66 -18.84
N ASN A 15 15.69 8.48 -19.26
CA ASN A 15 14.53 8.81 -18.46
C ASN A 15 13.49 7.67 -18.39
N LEU A 16 13.47 6.75 -19.35
CA LEU A 16 12.55 5.61 -19.38
C LEU A 16 12.91 4.50 -18.39
N VAL A 17 14.16 4.40 -17.98
CA VAL A 17 14.64 3.34 -17.07
C VAL A 17 14.28 3.63 -15.61
N PHE A 18 14.21 4.90 -15.21
CA PHE A 18 13.86 5.29 -13.83
C PHE A 18 12.39 5.05 -13.46
N GLY A 19 11.47 5.05 -14.43
CA GLY A 19 10.04 4.82 -14.20
C GLY A 19 9.67 3.36 -13.91
N GLN A 20 10.43 2.41 -14.44
CA GLN A 20 10.06 0.98 -14.42
C GLN A 20 10.24 0.29 -13.06
N ASN A 21 10.91 0.91 -12.10
CA ASN A 21 11.30 0.27 -10.85
C ASN A 21 10.61 0.78 -9.57
N LYS A 22 9.63 1.70 -9.66
CA LYS A 22 8.98 2.27 -8.46
C LYS A 22 8.37 1.19 -7.57
N LEU A 23 7.61 0.27 -8.15
CA LEU A 23 6.99 -0.84 -7.41
C LEU A 23 8.05 -1.79 -6.82
N ALA A 24 9.05 -2.19 -7.61
CA ALA A 24 10.12 -3.06 -7.14
C ALA A 24 10.93 -2.41 -6.01
N ASN A 25 11.24 -1.12 -6.13
CA ASN A 25 11.96 -0.36 -5.11
C ASN A 25 11.12 -0.17 -3.84
N ALA A 26 9.80 0.00 -3.96
CA ALA A 26 8.90 0.03 -2.80
C ALA A 26 8.90 -1.31 -2.06
N ILE A 27 8.81 -2.43 -2.79
CA ILE A 27 8.86 -3.78 -2.22
C ILE A 27 10.21 -4.04 -1.54
N TYR A 28 11.31 -3.64 -2.16
CA TYR A 28 12.63 -3.75 -1.56
C TYR A 28 12.73 -2.94 -0.26
N SER A 29 12.26 -1.68 -0.28
CA SER A 29 12.26 -0.81 0.91
C SER A 29 11.39 -1.37 2.04
N LEU A 30 10.25 -2.01 1.71
CA LEU A 30 9.41 -2.70 2.68
C LEU A 30 10.16 -3.87 3.34
N LYS A 31 10.85 -4.70 2.56
CA LYS A 31 11.66 -5.82 3.06
C LYS A 31 12.81 -5.35 3.97
N GLU A 32 13.38 -4.19 3.66
CA GLU A 32 14.41 -3.54 4.47
C GLU A 32 13.86 -2.79 5.69
N ASN A 33 12.55 -2.88 5.95
CA ASN A 33 11.84 -2.13 7.00
C ASN A 33 12.03 -0.60 6.93
N LYS A 34 12.29 -0.07 5.72
CA LYS A 34 12.39 1.36 5.43
C LYS A 34 11.01 1.91 5.07
N LEU A 35 10.08 1.91 6.04
CA LEU A 35 8.64 2.10 5.80
C LEU A 35 8.30 3.45 5.17
N ASP A 36 8.95 4.56 5.59
CA ASP A 36 8.67 5.88 5.04
C ASP A 36 9.11 5.97 3.56
N ARG A 37 10.27 5.37 3.23
CA ARG A 37 10.73 5.27 1.85
C ARG A 37 9.85 4.35 1.02
N ALA A 38 9.40 3.23 1.58
CA ALA A 38 8.47 2.32 0.93
C ALA A 38 7.15 3.02 0.59
N ARG A 39 6.62 3.82 1.52
CA ARG A 39 5.43 4.64 1.33
C ARG A 39 5.59 5.63 0.19
N GLU A 40 6.65 6.43 0.20
CA GLU A 40 6.93 7.40 -0.86
C GLU A 40 6.95 6.76 -2.25
N LEU A 41 7.65 5.62 -2.38
CA LEU A 41 7.80 4.91 -3.64
C LEU A 41 6.50 4.25 -4.12
N ILE A 42 5.71 3.64 -3.21
CA ILE A 42 4.47 2.98 -3.58
C ILE A 42 3.38 4.00 -3.92
N ASP A 43 3.33 5.14 -3.23
CA ASP A 43 2.41 6.23 -3.53
C ASP A 43 2.72 6.78 -4.93
N ALA A 44 3.99 7.02 -5.26
CA ALA A 44 4.40 7.42 -6.61
C ALA A 44 4.12 6.35 -7.68
N ALA A 45 4.13 5.06 -7.33
CA ALA A 45 3.76 3.99 -8.26
C ALA A 45 2.26 4.01 -8.58
N THR A 46 1.39 4.43 -7.66
CA THR A 46 -0.05 4.52 -7.92
C THR A 46 -0.46 5.69 -8.82
N GLU A 47 0.45 6.64 -9.06
CA GLU A 47 0.24 7.72 -10.05
C GLU A 47 0.63 7.31 -11.47
N ASP A 48 1.29 6.16 -11.60
CA ASP A 48 1.78 5.65 -12.87
C ASP A 48 0.77 4.69 -13.50
N SER A 49 0.37 4.97 -14.75
CA SER A 49 -0.59 4.17 -15.51
C SER A 49 -0.15 2.70 -15.69
N LEU A 50 1.14 2.42 -15.64
CA LEU A 50 1.69 1.06 -15.72
C LEU A 50 1.41 0.22 -14.47
N PHE A 51 1.18 0.87 -13.33
CA PHE A 51 1.05 0.19 -12.03
C PHE A 51 -0.32 0.33 -11.38
N ILE A 52 -1.06 1.44 -11.65
CA ILE A 52 -2.34 1.72 -10.98
C ILE A 52 -3.40 0.61 -11.14
N ASN A 53 -3.36 -0.10 -12.26
CA ASN A 53 -4.31 -1.19 -12.57
C ASN A 53 -3.79 -2.59 -12.19
N LYS A 54 -2.66 -2.70 -11.48
CA LYS A 54 -2.11 -3.99 -11.05
C LYS A 54 -2.53 -4.29 -9.61
N ALA A 55 -3.12 -5.45 -9.37
CA ALA A 55 -3.48 -5.91 -8.03
C ALA A 55 -2.27 -5.91 -7.07
N SER A 56 -1.08 -6.30 -7.57
CA SER A 56 0.17 -6.26 -6.80
C SER A 56 0.50 -4.90 -6.23
N THR A 57 0.26 -3.81 -6.96
CA THR A 57 0.55 -2.46 -6.50
C THR A 57 -0.27 -2.12 -5.25
N TRP A 58 -1.57 -2.43 -5.28
CA TRP A 58 -2.47 -2.17 -4.17
C TRP A 58 -2.26 -3.13 -3.00
N TYR A 59 -1.87 -4.38 -3.28
CA TYR A 59 -1.46 -5.35 -2.27
C TYR A 59 -0.27 -4.83 -1.45
N TYR A 60 0.82 -4.47 -2.10
CA TYR A 60 2.01 -3.95 -1.40
C TYR A 60 1.76 -2.60 -0.75
N ARG A 61 0.95 -1.73 -1.35
CA ARG A 61 0.52 -0.49 -0.71
C ARG A 61 -0.24 -0.76 0.59
N GLY A 62 -1.15 -1.72 0.58
CA GLY A 62 -1.86 -2.17 1.77
C GLY A 62 -0.92 -2.64 2.88
N PHE A 63 0.09 -3.45 2.55
CA PHE A 63 1.05 -3.95 3.54
C PHE A 63 1.97 -2.86 4.09
N ILE A 64 2.44 -1.93 3.25
CA ILE A 64 3.25 -0.78 3.70
C ILE A 64 2.45 0.05 4.72
N TYR A 65 1.20 0.38 4.42
CA TYR A 65 0.34 1.15 5.32
C TYR A 65 -0.07 0.37 6.57
N LYS A 66 -0.20 -0.97 6.48
CA LYS A 66 -0.39 -1.85 7.64
C LYS A 66 0.82 -1.80 8.58
N ASP A 67 2.04 -1.87 8.04
CA ASP A 67 3.25 -1.85 8.85
C ASP A 67 3.53 -0.45 9.43
N LEU A 68 3.17 0.62 8.71
CA LEU A 68 3.16 1.99 9.25
C LEU A 68 2.17 2.09 10.42
N PHE A 69 0.94 1.57 10.28
CA PHE A 69 -0.02 1.52 11.39
C PHE A 69 0.56 0.80 12.61
N ARG A 70 1.16 -0.37 12.43
CA ARG A 70 1.77 -1.14 13.53
C ARG A 70 2.92 -0.39 14.21
N ARG A 71 3.72 0.36 13.45
CA ARG A 71 4.81 1.19 13.98
C ARG A 71 4.24 2.34 14.80
N ASP A 72 3.21 3.02 14.30
CA ASP A 72 2.70 4.28 14.81
C ASP A 72 1.51 4.09 15.79
N GLU A 73 0.95 2.88 15.91
CA GLU A 73 -0.23 2.55 16.72
C GLU A 73 -0.13 3.02 18.19
N LYS A 74 1.08 3.01 18.74
CA LYS A 74 1.29 3.44 20.13
C LYS A 74 1.25 4.96 20.31
N SER A 75 1.57 5.71 19.25
CA SER A 75 1.65 7.17 19.25
C SER A 75 0.40 7.85 18.69
N ASP A 76 -0.31 7.18 17.77
CA ASP A 76 -1.48 7.73 17.09
C ASP A 76 -2.59 6.67 16.99
N LYS A 77 -3.37 6.55 18.07
CA LYS A 77 -4.49 5.60 18.15
C LYS A 77 -5.64 5.94 17.20
N GLU A 78 -5.74 7.18 16.74
CA GLU A 78 -6.77 7.67 15.83
C GLU A 78 -6.28 7.69 14.37
N SER A 79 -5.12 7.10 14.11
CA SER A 79 -4.53 7.09 12.78
C SER A 79 -5.45 6.45 11.74
N ALA A 80 -5.74 7.18 10.67
CA ALA A 80 -6.46 6.69 9.49
C ALA A 80 -5.68 5.62 8.69
N LEU A 81 -4.47 5.25 9.12
CA LEU A 81 -3.61 4.29 8.41
C LEU A 81 -4.25 2.90 8.32
N ARG A 82 -4.96 2.47 9.37
CA ARG A 82 -5.67 1.19 9.41
C ARG A 82 -6.77 1.11 8.35
N GLU A 83 -7.66 2.09 8.32
CA GLU A 83 -8.75 2.17 7.34
C GLU A 83 -8.22 2.33 5.92
N THR A 84 -7.19 3.15 5.75
CA THR A 84 -6.49 3.34 4.48
C THR A 84 -5.88 2.04 3.96
N SER A 85 -5.24 1.27 4.82
CA SER A 85 -4.69 -0.05 4.49
C SER A 85 -5.79 -1.02 4.02
N ILE A 86 -6.92 -1.11 4.74
CA ILE A 86 -8.07 -1.93 4.37
C ILE A 86 -8.60 -1.53 2.98
N LYS A 87 -8.74 -0.23 2.71
CA LYS A 87 -9.16 0.28 1.41
C LYS A 87 -8.24 -0.21 0.29
N TYR A 88 -6.94 -0.24 0.51
CA TYR A 88 -5.98 -0.69 -0.49
C TYR A 88 -6.07 -2.21 -0.72
N PHE A 89 -6.24 -3.01 0.33
CA PHE A 89 -6.47 -4.46 0.17
C PHE A 89 -7.78 -4.75 -0.58
N LYS A 90 -8.87 -4.05 -0.26
CA LYS A 90 -10.13 -4.16 -1.01
C LYS A 90 -9.96 -3.78 -2.49
N LYS A 91 -9.15 -2.75 -2.78
CA LYS A 91 -8.82 -2.37 -4.17
C LYS A 91 -8.03 -3.45 -4.89
N SER A 92 -7.04 -4.07 -4.24
CA SER A 92 -6.29 -5.20 -4.82
C SER A 92 -7.23 -6.35 -5.20
N ILE A 93 -8.11 -6.77 -4.29
CA ILE A 93 -9.10 -7.84 -4.53
C ILE A 93 -10.05 -7.45 -5.67
N SER A 94 -10.48 -6.19 -5.76
CA SER A 94 -11.39 -5.73 -6.82
C SER A 94 -10.78 -5.81 -8.22
N LEU A 95 -9.45 -5.71 -8.31
CA LEU A 95 -8.72 -5.84 -9.59
C LEU A 95 -8.46 -7.29 -9.97
N GLU A 96 -8.30 -8.19 -8.99
CA GLU A 96 -8.01 -9.60 -9.24
C GLU A 96 -8.51 -10.47 -8.08
N LYS A 97 -9.77 -10.95 -8.20
CA LYS A 97 -10.47 -11.65 -7.10
C LYS A 97 -9.86 -13.01 -6.76
N GLU A 98 -9.35 -13.74 -7.74
CA GLU A 98 -8.82 -15.10 -7.59
C GLU A 98 -7.30 -15.14 -7.82
N GLY A 99 -6.65 -13.99 -7.80
CA GLY A 99 -5.23 -13.85 -8.03
C GLY A 99 -4.37 -14.24 -6.83
N PRO A 100 -3.04 -14.27 -7.02
CA PRO A 100 -2.09 -14.69 -5.99
C PRO A 100 -2.08 -13.79 -4.75
N TYR A 101 -2.64 -12.58 -4.85
CA TYR A 101 -2.69 -11.60 -3.76
C TYR A 101 -3.98 -11.64 -2.94
N ALA A 102 -5.07 -12.23 -3.46
CA ALA A 102 -6.40 -12.18 -2.86
C ALA A 102 -6.40 -12.74 -1.43
N LYS A 103 -5.86 -13.94 -1.24
CA LYS A 103 -5.79 -14.58 0.09
C LYS A 103 -4.99 -13.78 1.11
N GLY A 104 -3.89 -13.17 0.68
CA GLY A 104 -3.09 -12.28 1.54
C GLY A 104 -3.84 -11.02 1.96
N CYS A 105 -4.61 -10.42 1.04
CA CYS A 105 -5.47 -9.28 1.34
C CYS A 105 -6.58 -9.63 2.33
N GLU A 106 -7.29 -10.76 2.13
CA GLU A 106 -8.34 -11.25 3.03
C GLU A 106 -7.82 -11.46 4.45
N ASN A 107 -6.67 -12.12 4.59
CA ASN A 107 -6.04 -12.35 5.88
C ASN A 107 -5.65 -11.03 6.57
N ALA A 108 -5.15 -10.04 5.82
CA ALA A 108 -4.81 -8.74 6.36
C ALA A 108 -6.05 -7.94 6.79
N ILE A 109 -7.15 -8.01 6.04
CA ILE A 109 -8.42 -7.39 6.41
C ILE A 109 -8.97 -8.04 7.69
N LYS A 110 -8.93 -9.38 7.80
CA LYS A 110 -9.34 -10.10 9.00
C LYS A 110 -8.51 -9.69 10.23
N TYR A 111 -7.19 -9.56 10.07
CA TYR A 111 -6.33 -9.04 11.16
C TYR A 111 -6.79 -7.66 11.64
N PHE A 112 -7.14 -6.76 10.73
CA PHE A 112 -7.65 -5.45 11.13
C PHE A 112 -9.01 -5.51 11.82
N ALA A 113 -9.91 -6.38 11.37
CA ALA A 113 -11.19 -6.59 12.04
C ALA A 113 -11.00 -7.04 13.50
N GLU A 114 -10.05 -7.94 13.76
CA GLU A 114 -9.64 -8.36 15.10
C GLU A 114 -9.08 -7.19 15.93
N THR A 115 -8.28 -6.30 15.34
CA THR A 115 -7.76 -5.11 16.04
C THR A 115 -8.87 -4.12 16.40
N PHE A 116 -9.86 -3.92 15.54
CA PHE A 116 -11.03 -3.09 15.85
C PHE A 116 -11.87 -3.70 16.97
N TYR A 117 -12.13 -5.01 16.91
CA TYR A 117 -12.87 -5.71 17.96
C TYR A 117 -12.18 -5.59 19.33
N ASN A 118 -10.89 -5.83 19.40
CA ASN A 118 -10.12 -5.72 20.63
C ASN A 118 -10.11 -4.29 21.17
N GLN A 119 -9.98 -3.29 20.30
CA GLN A 119 -10.09 -1.88 20.72
C GLN A 119 -11.47 -1.56 21.27
N ALA A 120 -12.53 -2.00 20.59
CA ALA A 120 -13.90 -1.80 21.05
C ALA A 120 -14.15 -2.50 22.41
N ALA A 121 -13.67 -3.72 22.58
CA ALA A 121 -13.80 -4.46 23.83
C ALA A 121 -13.10 -3.79 25.02
N LEU A 122 -12.06 -2.99 24.77
CA LEU A 122 -11.35 -2.21 25.80
C LEU A 122 -11.93 -0.79 25.98
N SER A 123 -12.80 -0.35 25.09
CA SER A 123 -13.41 0.98 25.12
C SER A 123 -14.74 0.94 25.83
N THR A 124 -15.03 2.02 26.56
CA THR A 124 -16.37 2.27 27.13
C THR A 124 -17.26 3.06 26.16
N ASN A 125 -16.77 3.40 24.99
CA ASN A 125 -17.48 4.22 24.01
C ASN A 125 -18.31 3.35 23.04
N PRO A 126 -19.66 3.48 23.00
CA PRO A 126 -20.50 2.70 22.10
C PRO A 126 -20.18 2.84 20.61
N SER A 127 -19.61 3.97 20.20
CA SER A 127 -19.24 4.21 18.79
C SER A 127 -18.16 3.25 18.29
N ASP A 128 -17.27 2.78 19.16
CA ASP A 128 -16.17 1.88 18.80
C ASP A 128 -16.69 0.48 18.42
N TYR A 129 -17.79 0.05 19.03
CA TYR A 129 -18.47 -1.21 18.66
C TYR A 129 -19.10 -1.13 17.26
N THR A 130 -19.64 0.02 16.90
CA THR A 130 -20.22 0.23 15.58
C THR A 130 -19.16 0.17 14.49
N ILE A 131 -17.98 0.74 14.73
CA ILE A 131 -16.84 0.66 13.81
C ILE A 131 -16.38 -0.78 13.66
N ALA A 132 -16.24 -1.51 14.76
CA ALA A 132 -15.85 -2.92 14.73
C ALA A 132 -16.81 -3.77 13.89
N ILE A 133 -18.12 -3.62 14.10
CA ILE A 133 -19.15 -4.37 13.36
C ILE A 133 -19.11 -4.06 11.87
N ASN A 134 -18.96 -2.80 11.48
CA ASN A 134 -18.95 -2.39 10.06
C ASN A 134 -17.65 -2.74 9.33
N SER A 135 -16.63 -3.23 10.04
CA SER A 135 -15.34 -3.64 9.46
C SER A 135 -15.34 -5.08 8.96
N PHE A 136 -16.36 -5.85 9.28
CA PHE A 136 -16.62 -7.21 8.77
C PHE A 136 -17.49 -7.17 7.52
#